data_1b244c6355e6f6158f84da1cb1c20ab8
#
_entry.id   1b244c6355e6f6158f84da1cb1c20ab8
#
_cell.length_a   1.000
_cell.length_b   1.000
_cell.length_c   1.000
_cell.angle_alpha   90.00
_cell.angle_beta   90.00
_cell.angle_gamma   90.00
#
_symmetry.space_group_name_H-M   'P 1'
#
loop_
_entity.id
_entity.type
_entity.pdbx_description
1 polymer ?
#
loop_
_entity_poly.entity_id
_entity_poly.type
_entity_poly.pdbx_seq_one_letter_code
_entity_poly.pdbx_strand_id
1 'polypeptide(L)'
;MSAAEKLLGRIVDYAGLFPPAALDMESAVRNYQRYLGGDCGWMLGGFVVAAARLGEFVAAFEKVCCGEKEAPWTLSIVCAGDNADDVRAIQQFQQGAVFIGSIETKAADGRAAMEMLERLPAARGRYVEFPPEKATEVLPVLADYGALAKIRMGGVTPESIPPVDVVARFLLACVRERVAWKATAGLHHAVRGVRELTPGGPRAAAHGFLNLFLAGAQALYGAEEKALVRTLSEEDAAAFRADDDVIRWQDDNALITDQIEKVRSEFAISFGSCSFEEPVQDLKAMGWL
;
A
#
# COMPACT_ATOMS: atom_id res chain seq x y z
N MET A 1 19.02 11.93 -2.62
CA MET A 1 18.25 10.77 -2.11
C MET A 1 18.83 9.53 -2.73
N SER A 2 19.19 8.54 -1.93
CA SER A 2 19.69 7.26 -2.38
C SER A 2 18.62 6.47 -3.15
N ALA A 3 19.00 5.38 -3.81
CA ALA A 3 18.07 4.48 -4.49
C ALA A 3 17.05 3.87 -3.49
N ALA A 4 17.53 3.51 -2.29
CA ALA A 4 16.65 3.04 -1.22
C ALA A 4 15.65 4.12 -0.79
N GLU A 5 16.10 5.35 -0.55
CA GLU A 5 15.20 6.46 -0.19
C GLU A 5 14.16 6.74 -1.28
N LYS A 6 14.53 6.67 -2.57
CA LYS A 6 13.57 6.84 -3.67
C LYS A 6 12.55 5.70 -3.72
N LEU A 7 12.96 4.44 -3.48
CA LEU A 7 12.03 3.31 -3.44
C LEU A 7 11.09 3.39 -2.23
N LEU A 8 11.61 3.74 -1.07
CA LEU A 8 10.92 3.63 0.21
C LEU A 8 10.16 4.89 0.61
N GLY A 9 10.40 6.03 -0.04
CA GLY A 9 9.74 7.30 0.28
C GLY A 9 8.22 7.19 0.22
N ARG A 10 7.53 7.49 1.35
CA ARG A 10 6.06 7.43 1.48
C ARG A 10 5.43 6.09 1.03
N ILE A 11 6.16 4.99 1.22
CA ILE A 11 5.73 3.68 0.74
C ILE A 11 4.71 3.01 1.65
N VAL A 12 4.72 3.31 2.97
CA VAL A 12 3.87 2.68 3.97
C VAL A 12 2.68 3.56 4.32
N ASP A 13 1.46 3.17 3.92
CA ASP A 13 0.24 3.75 4.47
C ASP A 13 -0.09 3.05 5.80
N TYR A 14 -0.12 3.81 6.89
CA TYR A 14 -0.31 3.25 8.23
C TYR A 14 -1.78 2.91 8.50
N ALA A 15 -2.06 1.64 8.67
CA ALA A 15 -3.39 1.07 8.85
C ALA A 15 -3.59 0.47 10.27
N GLY A 16 -3.03 1.08 11.31
CA GLY A 16 -3.08 0.56 12.69
C GLY A 16 -4.47 0.34 13.28
N LEU A 17 -5.50 0.97 12.70
CA LEU A 17 -6.90 0.74 13.06
C LEU A 17 -7.47 -0.60 12.56
N PHE A 18 -6.75 -1.30 11.68
CA PHE A 18 -7.22 -2.51 11.01
C PHE A 18 -6.53 -3.77 11.57
N PRO A 19 -7.16 -4.94 11.44
CA PRO A 19 -6.55 -6.20 11.85
C PRO A 19 -5.20 -6.45 11.13
N PRO A 20 -4.27 -7.14 11.79
CA PRO A 20 -4.36 -7.73 13.14
C PRO A 20 -4.13 -6.75 14.30
N ALA A 21 -3.58 -5.55 14.09
CA ALA A 21 -3.30 -4.59 15.17
C ALA A 21 -4.59 -4.07 15.85
N ALA A 22 -5.60 -3.71 15.07
CA ALA A 22 -6.92 -3.28 15.52
C ALA A 22 -6.89 -2.30 16.72
N LEU A 23 -5.99 -1.30 16.66
CA LEU A 23 -5.82 -0.30 17.70
C LEU A 23 -7.08 0.58 17.85
N ASP A 24 -7.28 1.13 19.04
CA ASP A 24 -8.20 2.25 19.20
C ASP A 24 -7.71 3.51 18.45
N MET A 25 -8.60 4.46 18.21
CA MET A 25 -8.31 5.62 17.38
C MET A 25 -7.21 6.50 17.99
N GLU A 26 -7.26 6.75 19.30
CA GLU A 26 -6.28 7.61 19.97
C GLU A 26 -4.87 7.01 19.93
N SER A 27 -4.77 5.71 20.18
CA SER A 27 -3.51 4.97 20.10
C SER A 27 -2.94 4.98 18.68
N ALA A 28 -3.78 4.77 17.65
CA ALA A 28 -3.34 4.81 16.27
C ALA A 28 -2.86 6.21 15.83
N VAL A 29 -3.58 7.28 16.23
CA VAL A 29 -3.21 8.67 15.97
C VAL A 29 -1.88 9.02 16.65
N ARG A 30 -1.69 8.64 17.92
CA ARG A 30 -0.41 8.84 18.64
C ARG A 30 0.75 8.11 17.96
N ASN A 31 0.54 6.89 17.53
CA ASN A 31 1.57 6.13 16.82
C ASN A 31 1.96 6.81 15.51
N TYR A 32 0.98 7.22 14.71
CA TYR A 32 1.26 7.89 13.44
C TYR A 32 2.03 9.20 13.64
N GLN A 33 1.64 10.02 14.62
CA GLN A 33 2.35 11.25 14.99
C GLN A 33 3.79 10.95 15.38
N ARG A 34 4.01 9.97 16.26
CA ARG A 34 5.34 9.54 16.68
C ARG A 34 6.19 9.06 15.50
N TYR A 35 5.60 8.31 14.56
CA TYR A 35 6.31 7.82 13.38
C TYR A 35 6.69 8.94 12.42
N LEU A 36 5.81 9.93 12.21
CA LEU A 36 6.10 11.11 11.39
C LEU A 36 7.30 11.90 11.91
N GLY A 37 7.43 12.06 13.23
CA GLY A 37 8.53 12.76 13.87
C GLY A 37 9.82 11.92 14.02
N GLY A 38 9.80 10.64 13.68
CA GLY A 38 10.95 9.74 13.80
C GLY A 38 11.88 9.77 12.59
N ASP A 39 13.09 9.19 12.73
CA ASP A 39 14.13 9.15 11.69
C ASP A 39 13.66 8.53 10.37
N CYS A 40 12.70 7.60 10.40
CA CYS A 40 12.13 6.93 9.25
C CYS A 40 10.77 7.52 8.79
N GLY A 41 10.35 8.66 9.36
CA GLY A 41 9.06 9.29 9.04
C GLY A 41 8.86 9.60 7.56
N TRP A 42 9.93 9.78 6.82
CA TRP A 42 9.91 9.98 5.37
C TRP A 42 9.38 8.77 4.57
N MET A 43 9.40 7.57 5.15
CA MET A 43 8.80 6.35 4.57
C MET A 43 7.28 6.28 4.77
N LEU A 44 6.75 7.09 5.71
CA LEU A 44 5.34 7.05 6.07
C LEU A 44 4.50 7.78 5.01
N GLY A 45 3.49 7.08 4.50
CA GLY A 45 2.49 7.56 3.56
C GLY A 45 1.28 8.17 4.27
N GLY A 46 0.07 7.68 3.91
CA GLY A 46 -1.18 8.13 4.52
C GLY A 46 -1.53 7.42 5.82
N PHE A 47 -2.35 8.08 6.66
CA PHE A 47 -3.07 7.42 7.75
C PHE A 47 -4.35 6.80 7.19
N VAL A 48 -4.54 5.50 7.36
CA VAL A 48 -5.69 4.77 6.80
C VAL A 48 -6.84 4.75 7.82
N VAL A 49 -8.00 5.28 7.42
CA VAL A 49 -9.19 5.36 8.27
C VAL A 49 -10.46 4.99 7.49
N ALA A 50 -11.40 4.30 8.13
CA ALA A 50 -12.71 4.07 7.54
C ALA A 50 -13.53 5.37 7.51
N ALA A 51 -14.27 5.62 6.42
CA ALA A 51 -15.08 6.82 6.27
C ALA A 51 -16.08 7.03 7.43
N ALA A 52 -16.70 5.94 7.89
CA ALA A 52 -17.62 5.95 9.04
C ALA A 52 -16.95 6.38 10.36
N ARG A 53 -15.62 6.38 10.46
CA ARG A 53 -14.86 6.77 11.67
C ARG A 53 -14.18 8.13 11.55
N LEU A 54 -14.47 8.93 10.52
CA LEU A 54 -13.86 10.25 10.34
C LEU A 54 -14.14 11.21 11.51
N GLY A 55 -15.35 11.17 12.08
CA GLY A 55 -15.67 11.99 13.28
C GLY A 55 -14.86 11.59 14.50
N GLU A 56 -14.64 10.27 14.72
CA GLU A 56 -13.78 9.77 15.79
C GLU A 56 -12.31 10.16 15.56
N PHE A 57 -11.86 10.10 14.30
CA PHE A 57 -10.51 10.55 13.93
C PHE A 57 -10.30 12.04 14.24
N VAL A 58 -11.23 12.93 13.88
CA VAL A 58 -11.13 14.36 14.16
C VAL A 58 -10.99 14.60 15.65
N ALA A 59 -11.86 13.98 16.48
CA ALA A 59 -11.80 14.14 17.94
C ALA A 59 -10.47 13.64 18.54
N ALA A 60 -9.93 12.52 18.06
CA ALA A 60 -8.65 12.00 18.50
C ALA A 60 -7.47 12.88 18.02
N PHE A 61 -7.52 13.34 16.78
CA PHE A 61 -6.52 14.23 16.18
C PHE A 61 -6.43 15.55 16.98
N GLU A 62 -7.55 16.21 17.24
CA GLU A 62 -7.58 17.44 18.03
C GLU A 62 -7.05 17.24 19.45
N LYS A 63 -7.32 16.09 20.06
CA LYS A 63 -6.82 15.78 21.40
C LYS A 63 -5.32 15.52 21.45
N VAL A 64 -4.79 14.83 20.44
CA VAL A 64 -3.37 14.39 20.40
C VAL A 64 -2.47 15.47 19.84
N CYS A 65 -2.93 16.20 18.82
CA CYS A 65 -2.15 17.15 18.04
C CYS A 65 -2.41 18.62 18.46
N CYS A 66 -2.92 18.85 19.67
CA CYS A 66 -3.17 20.19 20.19
C CYS A 66 -1.86 21.00 20.37
N GLY A 67 -1.68 22.06 19.55
CA GLY A 67 -0.72 23.15 19.82
C GLY A 67 0.62 23.06 19.10
N GLU A 68 0.88 22.06 18.28
CA GLU A 68 2.11 21.96 17.48
C GLU A 68 1.88 22.42 16.03
N LYS A 69 2.89 23.10 15.45
CA LYS A 69 2.96 23.30 14.00
C LYS A 69 3.38 21.96 13.36
N GLU A 70 2.42 21.11 13.09
CA GLU A 70 2.68 19.81 12.55
C GLU A 70 2.79 19.82 11.02
N ALA A 71 3.58 18.87 10.49
CA ALA A 71 3.51 18.56 9.07
C ALA A 71 2.09 18.12 8.73
N PRO A 72 1.54 18.52 7.58
CA PRO A 72 0.19 18.17 7.21
C PRO A 72 0.03 16.66 7.04
N TRP A 73 -1.02 16.10 7.67
CA TRP A 73 -1.35 14.69 7.55
C TRP A 73 -2.07 14.40 6.23
N THR A 74 -1.82 13.22 5.71
CA THR A 74 -2.54 12.71 4.54
C THR A 74 -3.39 11.52 4.95
N LEU A 75 -4.69 11.53 4.64
CA LEU A 75 -5.57 10.40 4.89
C LEU A 75 -5.74 9.54 3.63
N SER A 76 -5.79 8.24 3.84
CA SER A 76 -6.34 7.25 2.93
C SER A 76 -7.66 6.76 3.49
N ILE A 77 -8.78 7.13 2.89
CA ILE A 77 -10.12 6.87 3.44
C ILE A 77 -10.70 5.62 2.80
N VAL A 78 -11.03 4.63 3.62
CA VAL A 78 -11.67 3.38 3.17
C VAL A 78 -13.17 3.49 3.27
N CYS A 79 -13.86 3.37 2.12
CA CYS A 79 -15.32 3.31 2.04
C CYS A 79 -15.81 1.86 2.14
N ALA A 80 -16.84 1.63 2.94
CA ALA A 80 -17.51 0.34 3.06
C ALA A 80 -18.60 0.19 1.97
N GLY A 81 -18.16 -0.08 0.72
CA GLY A 81 -19.11 -0.34 -0.36
C GLY A 81 -19.90 0.88 -0.83
N ASP A 82 -21.20 0.72 -1.09
CA ASP A 82 -22.11 1.71 -1.67
C ASP A 82 -22.77 2.65 -0.65
N ASN A 83 -22.20 2.79 0.53
CA ASN A 83 -22.76 3.57 1.61
C ASN A 83 -22.77 5.07 1.30
N ALA A 84 -23.95 5.64 1.06
CA ALA A 84 -24.13 7.08 0.81
C ALA A 84 -23.67 7.95 2.01
N ASP A 85 -23.66 7.39 3.23
CA ASP A 85 -23.19 8.10 4.42
C ASP A 85 -21.68 8.28 4.39
N ASP A 86 -20.92 7.28 3.88
CA ASP A 86 -19.48 7.39 3.69
C ASP A 86 -19.13 8.51 2.72
N VAL A 87 -19.85 8.59 1.58
CA VAL A 87 -19.65 9.65 0.59
C VAL A 87 -19.92 11.03 1.20
N ARG A 88 -21.01 11.16 1.97
CA ARG A 88 -21.35 12.40 2.68
C ARG A 88 -20.30 12.79 3.71
N ALA A 89 -19.83 11.83 4.51
CA ALA A 89 -18.79 12.07 5.51
C ALA A 89 -17.50 12.59 4.86
N ILE A 90 -17.10 12.03 3.73
CA ILE A 90 -15.93 12.48 2.97
C ILE A 90 -16.13 13.90 2.43
N GLN A 91 -17.29 14.19 1.82
CA GLN A 91 -17.60 15.51 1.27
C GLN A 91 -17.66 16.62 2.33
N GLN A 92 -18.08 16.27 3.54
CA GLN A 92 -18.19 17.19 4.66
C GLN A 92 -16.90 17.30 5.49
N PHE A 93 -15.91 16.42 5.22
CA PHE A 93 -14.66 16.41 5.98
C PHE A 93 -13.87 17.70 5.75
N GLN A 94 -13.63 18.44 6.84
CA GLN A 94 -12.82 19.66 6.86
C GLN A 94 -11.97 19.66 8.12
N GLN A 95 -10.65 19.55 7.93
CA GLN A 95 -9.68 19.66 9.01
C GLN A 95 -8.41 20.33 8.45
N GLY A 96 -8.10 21.55 8.90
CA GLY A 96 -7.12 22.44 8.27
C GLY A 96 -5.69 21.88 8.15
N ALA A 97 -5.31 20.95 9.04
CA ALA A 97 -3.99 20.32 9.02
C ALA A 97 -4.00 18.91 8.37
N VAL A 98 -5.14 18.48 7.78
CA VAL A 98 -5.32 17.14 7.26
C VAL A 98 -5.90 17.15 5.86
N PHE A 99 -5.27 16.43 4.93
CA PHE A 99 -5.70 16.35 3.53
C PHE A 99 -6.17 14.93 3.19
N ILE A 100 -7.22 14.83 2.40
CA ILE A 100 -7.62 13.56 1.78
C ILE A 100 -6.69 13.29 0.59
N GLY A 101 -5.78 12.34 0.76
CA GLY A 101 -4.86 11.90 -0.30
C GLY A 101 -5.48 10.88 -1.22
N SER A 102 -6.25 9.93 -0.65
CA SER A 102 -6.91 8.89 -1.43
C SER A 102 -8.22 8.42 -0.82
N ILE A 103 -9.08 7.88 -1.67
CA ILE A 103 -10.30 7.16 -1.31
C ILE A 103 -10.16 5.74 -1.84
N GLU A 104 -10.43 4.76 -0.99
CA GLU A 104 -10.31 3.34 -1.29
C GLU A 104 -11.69 2.67 -1.18
N THR A 105 -12.04 1.86 -2.15
CA THR A 105 -13.28 1.09 -2.15
C THR A 105 -13.04 -0.35 -2.61
N LYS A 106 -14.10 -1.17 -2.64
CA LYS A 106 -14.05 -2.54 -3.15
C LYS A 106 -15.10 -2.74 -4.23
N ALA A 107 -14.77 -3.57 -5.22
CA ALA A 107 -15.69 -4.00 -6.24
C ALA A 107 -15.54 -5.50 -6.51
N ALA A 108 -16.63 -6.17 -6.80
CA ALA A 108 -16.61 -7.59 -7.14
C ALA A 108 -16.26 -7.83 -8.62
N ASP A 109 -16.57 -6.87 -9.48
CA ASP A 109 -16.40 -6.94 -10.93
C ASP A 109 -16.34 -5.53 -11.55
N GLY A 110 -16.21 -5.45 -12.89
CA GLY A 110 -16.11 -4.18 -13.61
C GLY A 110 -17.35 -3.32 -13.50
N ARG A 111 -18.55 -3.89 -13.44
CA ARG A 111 -19.81 -3.14 -13.28
C ARG A 111 -19.86 -2.51 -11.89
N ALA A 112 -19.59 -3.27 -10.85
CA ALA A 112 -19.54 -2.75 -9.49
C ALA A 112 -18.48 -1.65 -9.34
N ALA A 113 -17.32 -1.79 -10.00
CA ALA A 113 -16.28 -0.78 -10.00
C ALA A 113 -16.77 0.54 -10.63
N MET A 114 -17.44 0.47 -11.77
CA MET A 114 -18.03 1.63 -12.44
C MET A 114 -19.05 2.34 -11.54
N GLU A 115 -20.04 1.60 -11.03
CA GLU A 115 -21.09 2.13 -10.16
C GLU A 115 -20.51 2.82 -8.90
N MET A 116 -19.43 2.28 -8.33
CA MET A 116 -18.72 2.89 -7.20
C MET A 116 -18.01 4.18 -7.59
N LEU A 117 -17.27 4.16 -8.71
CA LEU A 117 -16.48 5.31 -9.16
C LEU A 117 -17.35 6.51 -9.55
N GLU A 118 -18.57 6.29 -10.06
CA GLU A 118 -19.55 7.34 -10.34
C GLU A 118 -20.04 8.06 -9.08
N ARG A 119 -20.06 7.39 -7.93
CA ARG A 119 -20.55 7.93 -6.67
C ARG A 119 -19.47 8.58 -5.82
N LEU A 120 -18.20 8.11 -5.94
CA LEU A 120 -17.11 8.61 -5.14
C LEU A 120 -16.75 10.05 -5.51
N PRO A 121 -16.49 10.91 -4.51
CA PRO A 121 -15.99 12.24 -4.77
C PRO A 121 -14.61 12.21 -5.44
N ALA A 122 -14.26 13.32 -6.10
CA ALA A 122 -12.95 13.48 -6.67
C ALA A 122 -11.88 13.47 -5.55
N ALA A 123 -10.81 12.71 -5.77
CA ALA A 123 -9.65 12.66 -4.91
C ALA A 123 -8.39 12.45 -5.76
N ARG A 124 -7.22 12.76 -5.20
CA ARG A 124 -5.94 12.57 -5.90
C ARG A 124 -5.71 11.10 -6.30
N GLY A 125 -6.13 10.15 -5.45
CA GLY A 125 -6.14 8.72 -5.73
C GLY A 125 -7.50 8.11 -5.40
N ARG A 126 -8.14 7.44 -6.35
CA ARG A 126 -9.33 6.62 -6.13
C ARG A 126 -8.95 5.18 -6.40
N TYR A 127 -8.80 4.38 -5.34
CA TYR A 127 -8.36 3.00 -5.44
C TYR A 127 -9.52 2.03 -5.33
N VAL A 128 -9.55 1.04 -6.20
CA VAL A 128 -10.53 -0.05 -6.15
C VAL A 128 -9.83 -1.36 -5.88
N GLU A 129 -10.17 -1.99 -4.74
CA GLU A 129 -9.76 -3.36 -4.39
C GLU A 129 -10.74 -4.35 -5.04
N PHE A 130 -10.20 -5.32 -5.77
CA PHE A 130 -10.99 -6.34 -6.46
C PHE A 130 -10.24 -7.68 -6.47
N PRO A 131 -10.96 -8.82 -6.67
CA PRO A 131 -10.32 -10.12 -6.82
C PRO A 131 -9.37 -10.13 -8.03
N PRO A 132 -8.08 -10.50 -7.88
CA PRO A 132 -7.09 -10.41 -8.97
C PRO A 132 -7.50 -11.14 -10.26
N GLU A 133 -8.28 -12.20 -10.16
CA GLU A 133 -8.85 -12.94 -11.29
C GLU A 133 -9.83 -12.13 -12.14
N LYS A 134 -10.35 -11.02 -11.59
CA LYS A 134 -11.22 -10.07 -12.28
C LYS A 134 -10.47 -8.92 -12.96
N ALA A 135 -9.14 -8.98 -13.00
CA ALA A 135 -8.32 -7.89 -13.54
C ALA A 135 -8.69 -7.51 -14.99
N THR A 136 -9.02 -8.49 -15.84
CA THR A 136 -9.42 -8.23 -17.25
C THR A 136 -10.76 -7.49 -17.39
N GLU A 137 -11.62 -7.60 -16.39
CA GLU A 137 -12.92 -6.91 -16.37
C GLU A 137 -12.84 -5.53 -15.70
N VAL A 138 -12.05 -5.43 -14.62
CA VAL A 138 -12.00 -4.24 -13.77
C VAL A 138 -11.01 -3.20 -14.27
N LEU A 139 -9.80 -3.59 -14.67
CA LEU A 139 -8.74 -2.64 -15.04
C LEU A 139 -9.10 -1.70 -16.20
N PRO A 140 -9.79 -2.14 -17.29
CA PRO A 140 -10.25 -1.21 -18.32
C PRO A 140 -11.18 -0.12 -17.76
N VAL A 141 -12.09 -0.48 -16.85
CA VAL A 141 -12.98 0.49 -16.17
C VAL A 141 -12.15 1.48 -15.35
N LEU A 142 -11.15 1.00 -14.60
CA LEU A 142 -10.28 1.91 -13.83
C LEU A 142 -9.53 2.88 -14.74
N ALA A 143 -9.02 2.41 -15.86
CA ALA A 143 -8.34 3.26 -16.85
C ALA A 143 -9.27 4.36 -17.40
N ASP A 144 -10.51 4.02 -17.77
CA ASP A 144 -11.51 4.96 -18.27
C ASP A 144 -11.89 6.06 -17.27
N TYR A 145 -11.93 5.70 -15.98
CA TYR A 145 -12.25 6.62 -14.89
C TYR A 145 -11.03 7.33 -14.27
N GLY A 146 -9.81 7.06 -14.75
CA GLY A 146 -8.58 7.54 -14.14
C GLY A 146 -8.42 7.09 -12.69
N ALA A 147 -8.93 5.90 -12.38
CA ALA A 147 -8.83 5.28 -11.06
C ALA A 147 -7.65 4.32 -11.00
N LEU A 148 -7.31 3.86 -9.80
CA LEU A 148 -6.14 3.09 -9.50
C LEU A 148 -6.53 1.73 -8.91
N ALA A 149 -5.71 0.71 -9.16
CA ALA A 149 -5.95 -0.63 -8.66
C ALA A 149 -5.44 -0.79 -7.21
N LYS A 150 -6.12 -1.64 -6.45
CA LYS A 150 -5.67 -2.06 -5.12
C LYS A 150 -5.70 -3.58 -5.03
N ILE A 151 -4.56 -4.19 -4.70
CA ILE A 151 -4.42 -5.63 -4.51
C ILE A 151 -4.28 -5.99 -3.04
N ARG A 152 -5.03 -7.00 -2.60
CA ARG A 152 -4.87 -7.60 -1.27
C ARG A 152 -3.78 -8.66 -1.32
N MET A 153 -2.79 -8.56 -0.43
CA MET A 153 -1.63 -9.46 -0.38
C MET A 153 -1.69 -10.46 0.76
N GLY A 154 -2.71 -10.37 1.62
CA GLY A 154 -2.85 -11.28 2.75
C GLY A 154 -4.04 -10.95 3.63
N GLY A 155 -4.06 -11.56 4.80
CA GLY A 155 -5.07 -11.43 5.83
C GLY A 155 -4.73 -12.29 7.03
N VAL A 156 -5.73 -12.70 7.79
CA VAL A 156 -5.55 -13.50 9.03
C VAL A 156 -5.55 -15.01 8.80
N THR A 157 -5.78 -15.46 7.54
CA THR A 157 -5.78 -16.88 7.16
C THR A 157 -4.88 -17.13 5.95
N PRO A 158 -4.30 -18.34 5.79
CA PRO A 158 -3.45 -18.69 4.67
C PRO A 158 -4.11 -18.49 3.29
N GLU A 159 -5.41 -18.76 3.19
CA GLU A 159 -6.20 -18.64 1.95
C GLU A 159 -6.36 -17.19 1.48
N SER A 160 -6.12 -16.23 2.36
CA SER A 160 -6.16 -14.81 2.03
C SER A 160 -4.90 -14.31 1.32
N ILE A 161 -3.86 -15.14 1.24
CA ILE A 161 -2.59 -14.81 0.58
C ILE A 161 -2.67 -15.23 -0.89
N PRO A 162 -2.64 -14.31 -1.85
CA PRO A 162 -2.70 -14.68 -3.26
C PRO A 162 -1.44 -15.46 -3.68
N PRO A 163 -1.56 -16.48 -4.55
CA PRO A 163 -0.41 -17.15 -5.14
C PRO A 163 0.49 -16.18 -5.93
N VAL A 164 1.80 -16.46 -5.97
CA VAL A 164 2.78 -15.58 -6.64
C VAL A 164 2.51 -15.37 -8.13
N ASP A 165 2.01 -16.40 -8.82
CA ASP A 165 1.63 -16.34 -10.23
C ASP A 165 0.38 -15.45 -10.46
N VAL A 166 -0.57 -15.46 -9.52
CA VAL A 166 -1.73 -14.56 -9.53
C VAL A 166 -1.29 -13.10 -9.38
N VAL A 167 -0.36 -12.84 -8.46
CA VAL A 167 0.22 -11.50 -8.27
C VAL A 167 0.99 -11.06 -9.53
N ALA A 168 1.81 -11.93 -10.11
CA ALA A 168 2.54 -11.63 -11.34
C ALA A 168 1.60 -11.24 -12.49
N ARG A 169 0.55 -12.03 -12.72
CA ARG A 169 -0.47 -11.72 -13.76
C ARG A 169 -1.22 -10.42 -13.48
N PHE A 170 -1.54 -10.12 -12.22
CA PHE A 170 -2.14 -8.83 -11.85
C PHE A 170 -1.20 -7.65 -12.22
N LEU A 171 0.09 -7.73 -11.89
CA LEU A 171 1.06 -6.68 -12.22
C LEU A 171 1.18 -6.46 -13.74
N LEU A 172 1.26 -7.55 -14.51
CA LEU A 172 1.29 -7.48 -15.98
C LEU A 172 0.00 -6.91 -16.58
N ALA A 173 -1.16 -7.25 -16.00
CA ALA A 173 -2.44 -6.68 -16.42
C ALA A 173 -2.51 -5.17 -16.12
N CYS A 174 -2.01 -4.72 -14.97
CA CYS A 174 -1.92 -3.29 -14.65
C CYS A 174 -1.03 -2.52 -15.65
N VAL A 175 0.11 -3.10 -16.06
CA VAL A 175 0.97 -2.51 -17.10
C VAL A 175 0.22 -2.40 -18.43
N ARG A 176 -0.44 -3.46 -18.88
CA ARG A 176 -1.18 -3.50 -20.14
C ARG A 176 -2.26 -2.41 -20.20
N GLU A 177 -3.01 -2.25 -19.12
CA GLU A 177 -4.09 -1.26 -19.02
C GLU A 177 -3.61 0.13 -18.55
N ARG A 178 -2.29 0.30 -18.27
CA ARG A 178 -1.67 1.53 -17.76
C ARG A 178 -2.32 2.04 -16.48
N VAL A 179 -2.70 1.15 -15.59
CA VAL A 179 -3.31 1.44 -14.30
C VAL A 179 -2.26 1.30 -13.20
N ALA A 180 -2.00 2.37 -12.47
CA ALA A 180 -1.14 2.32 -11.29
C ALA A 180 -1.85 1.59 -10.13
N TRP A 181 -1.06 1.08 -9.17
CA TRP A 181 -1.59 0.26 -8.11
C TRP A 181 -0.98 0.57 -6.74
N LYS A 182 -1.71 0.17 -5.71
CA LYS A 182 -1.21 0.01 -4.34
C LYS A 182 -1.56 -1.38 -3.83
N ALA A 183 -0.87 -1.81 -2.77
CA ALA A 183 -1.16 -3.06 -2.09
C ALA A 183 -1.77 -2.84 -0.70
N THR A 184 -2.41 -3.87 -0.15
CA THR A 184 -2.96 -3.82 1.21
C THR A 184 -2.91 -5.19 1.88
N ALA A 185 -2.79 -5.17 3.20
CA ALA A 185 -2.77 -6.34 4.08
C ALA A 185 -1.59 -7.32 3.83
N GLY A 186 -1.09 -7.96 4.86
CA GLY A 186 -0.10 -9.03 4.78
C GLY A 186 1.33 -8.61 4.43
N LEU A 187 1.59 -7.33 4.19
CA LEU A 187 2.92 -6.80 3.85
C LEU A 187 3.57 -6.17 5.09
N HIS A 188 3.96 -7.01 6.04
CA HIS A 188 4.63 -6.59 7.28
C HIS A 188 6.14 -6.64 7.16
N HIS A 189 6.66 -7.48 6.28
CA HIS A 189 8.08 -7.78 6.14
C HIS A 189 8.63 -7.37 4.78
N ALA A 190 9.94 -7.07 4.75
CA ALA A 190 10.61 -6.65 3.53
C ALA A 190 10.67 -7.79 2.49
N VAL A 191 10.96 -9.00 2.94
CA VAL A 191 11.16 -10.16 2.08
C VAL A 191 10.18 -11.27 2.43
N ARG A 192 9.73 -12.01 1.40
CA ARG A 192 8.86 -13.17 1.51
C ARG A 192 9.42 -14.18 2.54
N GLY A 193 8.52 -14.83 3.27
CA GLY A 193 8.92 -15.87 4.22
C GLY A 193 7.74 -16.44 5.00
N VAL A 194 7.97 -17.54 5.71
CA VAL A 194 6.95 -18.18 6.55
C VAL A 194 6.78 -17.38 7.85
N ARG A 195 5.62 -16.79 8.06
CA ARG A 195 5.28 -15.91 9.18
C ARG A 195 4.00 -16.36 9.89
N GLU A 196 3.86 -16.00 11.16
CA GLU A 196 2.54 -16.01 11.81
C GLU A 196 1.70 -14.88 11.24
N LEU A 197 0.46 -15.20 10.86
CA LEU A 197 -0.46 -14.21 10.29
C LEU A 197 -1.16 -13.36 11.36
N THR A 198 -1.26 -13.92 12.56
CA THR A 198 -1.72 -13.24 13.80
C THR A 198 -0.99 -13.87 14.97
N PRO A 199 -0.80 -13.18 16.10
CA PRO A 199 -0.16 -13.74 17.29
C PRO A 199 -0.78 -15.07 17.71
N GLY A 200 0.02 -16.16 17.74
CA GLY A 200 -0.44 -17.51 18.03
C GLY A 200 -1.34 -18.15 16.98
N GLY A 201 -1.49 -17.53 15.82
CA GLY A 201 -2.32 -17.99 14.72
C GLY A 201 -1.59 -18.87 13.70
N PRO A 202 -2.22 -19.12 12.54
CA PRO A 202 -1.63 -19.95 11.50
C PRO A 202 -0.37 -19.31 10.91
N ARG A 203 0.55 -20.17 10.45
CA ARG A 203 1.76 -19.76 9.72
C ARG A 203 1.59 -20.03 8.25
N ALA A 204 2.01 -19.08 7.42
CA ALA A 204 2.02 -19.23 5.97
C ALA A 204 3.17 -18.42 5.34
N ALA A 205 3.47 -18.72 4.07
CA ALA A 205 4.43 -17.96 3.29
C ALA A 205 3.83 -16.62 2.86
N ALA A 206 4.06 -15.58 3.67
CA ALA A 206 3.60 -14.21 3.41
C ALA A 206 4.51 -13.50 2.39
N HIS A 207 3.93 -12.62 1.58
CA HIS A 207 4.69 -11.81 0.62
C HIS A 207 5.56 -10.75 1.32
N GLY A 208 6.70 -10.41 0.68
CA GLY A 208 7.53 -9.28 1.06
C GLY A 208 7.20 -8.04 0.22
N PHE A 209 7.28 -6.86 0.83
CA PHE A 209 7.01 -5.64 0.06
C PHE A 209 8.14 -5.33 -0.94
N LEU A 210 9.41 -5.66 -0.66
CA LEU A 210 10.48 -5.52 -1.65
C LEU A 210 10.26 -6.45 -2.84
N ASN A 211 9.89 -7.72 -2.60
CA ASN A 211 9.55 -8.64 -3.68
C ASN A 211 8.47 -8.05 -4.59
N LEU A 212 7.40 -7.51 -4.00
CA LEU A 212 6.26 -6.98 -4.74
C LEU A 212 6.62 -5.74 -5.57
N PHE A 213 7.29 -4.76 -4.96
CA PHE A 213 7.63 -3.50 -5.64
C PHE A 213 8.68 -3.71 -6.73
N LEU A 214 9.65 -4.60 -6.52
CA LEU A 214 10.66 -4.93 -7.53
C LEU A 214 10.08 -5.79 -8.66
N ALA A 215 9.17 -6.71 -8.39
CA ALA A 215 8.42 -7.41 -9.43
C ALA A 215 7.52 -6.44 -10.23
N GLY A 216 6.90 -5.46 -9.56
CA GLY A 216 6.17 -4.38 -10.22
C GLY A 216 7.06 -3.55 -11.16
N ALA A 217 8.27 -3.24 -10.73
CA ALA A 217 9.25 -2.56 -11.57
C ALA A 217 9.65 -3.41 -12.79
N GLN A 218 9.93 -4.69 -12.59
CA GLN A 218 10.21 -5.63 -13.70
C GLN A 218 9.05 -5.66 -14.71
N ALA A 219 7.80 -5.73 -14.24
CA ALA A 219 6.63 -5.70 -15.11
C ALA A 219 6.59 -4.42 -15.94
N LEU A 220 6.80 -3.24 -15.33
CA LEU A 220 6.80 -1.95 -16.01
C LEU A 220 7.89 -1.85 -17.08
N TYR A 221 9.03 -2.51 -16.87
CA TYR A 221 10.15 -2.54 -17.82
C TYR A 221 10.12 -3.76 -18.75
N GLY A 222 8.98 -4.44 -18.87
CA GLY A 222 8.72 -5.44 -19.91
C GLY A 222 9.21 -6.84 -19.61
N ALA A 223 9.47 -7.17 -18.35
CA ALA A 223 9.81 -8.55 -17.97
C ALA A 223 8.61 -9.49 -18.10
N GLU A 224 8.88 -10.74 -18.44
CA GLU A 224 7.88 -11.79 -18.56
C GLU A 224 7.42 -12.33 -17.20
N GLU A 225 6.24 -12.96 -17.14
CA GLU A 225 5.64 -13.53 -15.93
C GLU A 225 6.62 -14.39 -15.11
N LYS A 226 7.42 -15.20 -15.77
CA LYS A 226 8.40 -16.09 -15.12
C LYS A 226 9.44 -15.31 -14.29
N ALA A 227 9.89 -14.16 -14.77
CA ALA A 227 10.85 -13.32 -14.04
C ALA A 227 10.17 -12.70 -12.80
N LEU A 228 8.93 -12.23 -12.92
CA LEU A 228 8.16 -11.70 -11.80
C LEU A 228 7.92 -12.78 -10.73
N VAL A 229 7.52 -13.98 -11.14
CA VAL A 229 7.31 -15.12 -10.23
C VAL A 229 8.60 -15.44 -9.47
N ARG A 230 9.76 -15.43 -10.13
CA ARG A 230 11.05 -15.63 -9.48
C ARG A 230 11.31 -14.58 -8.40
N THR A 231 11.12 -13.29 -8.70
CA THR A 231 11.31 -12.19 -7.75
C THR A 231 10.30 -12.25 -6.60
N LEU A 232 9.02 -12.54 -6.90
CA LEU A 232 7.97 -12.69 -5.88
C LEU A 232 8.20 -13.89 -4.95
N SER A 233 8.93 -14.92 -5.40
CA SER A 233 9.21 -16.14 -4.65
C SER A 233 10.52 -16.09 -3.85
N GLU A 234 11.33 -15.04 -3.99
CA GLU A 234 12.63 -14.93 -3.30
C GLU A 234 12.43 -14.80 -1.79
N GLU A 235 13.12 -15.64 -1.03
CA GLU A 235 13.04 -15.68 0.44
C GLU A 235 14.38 -15.29 1.12
N ASP A 236 15.47 -15.19 0.33
CA ASP A 236 16.76 -14.75 0.85
C ASP A 236 16.88 -13.23 0.85
N ALA A 237 16.94 -12.64 2.04
CA ALA A 237 17.13 -11.20 2.19
C ALA A 237 18.46 -10.70 1.60
N ALA A 238 19.50 -11.53 1.57
CA ALA A 238 20.80 -11.18 0.99
C ALA A 238 20.76 -11.08 -0.54
N ALA A 239 19.71 -11.60 -1.18
CA ALA A 239 19.48 -11.42 -2.60
C ALA A 239 19.11 -9.98 -2.98
N PHE A 240 18.72 -9.13 -2.03
CA PHE A 240 18.32 -7.75 -2.25
C PHE A 240 19.37 -6.79 -1.69
N ARG A 241 19.92 -5.94 -2.53
CA ARG A 241 20.97 -4.97 -2.14
C ARG A 241 20.64 -3.58 -2.68
N ALA A 242 20.87 -2.57 -1.86
CA ALA A 242 20.75 -1.18 -2.25
C ALA A 242 22.09 -0.47 -2.11
N ASP A 243 22.56 0.11 -3.19
CA ASP A 243 23.67 1.06 -3.23
C ASP A 243 23.10 2.48 -3.35
N ASP A 244 23.96 3.51 -3.40
CA ASP A 244 23.52 4.91 -3.50
C ASP A 244 22.62 5.18 -4.70
N ASP A 245 22.97 4.64 -5.88
CA ASP A 245 22.31 4.93 -7.15
C ASP A 245 21.54 3.76 -7.76
N VAL A 246 21.59 2.57 -7.15
CA VAL A 246 21.04 1.36 -7.76
C VAL A 246 20.55 0.37 -6.72
N ILE A 247 19.42 -0.27 -7.01
CA ILE A 247 18.94 -1.46 -6.30
C ILE A 247 19.21 -2.67 -7.18
N ARG A 248 19.81 -3.71 -6.59
CA ARG A 248 20.09 -4.98 -7.26
C ARG A 248 19.39 -6.13 -6.52
N TRP A 249 18.96 -7.13 -7.28
CA TRP A 249 18.42 -8.36 -6.69
C TRP A 249 18.65 -9.57 -7.61
N GLN A 250 18.86 -10.72 -7.01
CA GLN A 250 19.05 -12.01 -7.70
C GLN A 250 20.13 -11.95 -8.79
N ASP A 251 21.25 -11.28 -8.52
CA ASP A 251 22.45 -11.11 -9.35
C ASP A 251 22.25 -10.46 -10.74
N ASP A 252 21.12 -10.72 -11.42
CA ASP A 252 20.88 -10.32 -12.80
C ASP A 252 20.00 -9.06 -12.95
N ASN A 253 19.38 -8.59 -11.87
CA ASN A 253 18.42 -7.49 -11.92
C ASN A 253 18.99 -6.23 -11.27
N ALA A 254 18.71 -5.08 -11.88
CA ALA A 254 19.08 -3.78 -11.34
C ALA A 254 18.09 -2.70 -11.74
N LEU A 255 17.87 -1.75 -10.85
CA LEU A 255 17.11 -0.51 -11.09
C LEU A 255 17.95 0.68 -10.64
N ILE A 256 18.17 1.62 -11.54
CA ILE A 256 18.79 2.91 -11.22
C ILE A 256 17.76 3.90 -10.68
N THR A 257 18.23 4.94 -10.01
CA THR A 257 17.40 5.94 -9.32
C THR A 257 16.27 6.52 -10.17
N ASP A 258 16.50 6.85 -11.44
CA ASP A 258 15.48 7.42 -12.33
C ASP A 258 14.38 6.40 -12.68
N GLN A 259 14.76 5.14 -12.84
CA GLN A 259 13.81 4.05 -13.05
C GLN A 259 12.94 3.83 -11.81
N ILE A 260 13.56 3.86 -10.63
CA ILE A 260 12.85 3.73 -9.35
C ILE A 260 11.85 4.88 -9.18
N GLU A 261 12.27 6.11 -9.43
CA GLU A 261 11.40 7.29 -9.34
C GLU A 261 10.18 7.17 -10.26
N LYS A 262 10.39 6.73 -11.50
CA LYS A 262 9.29 6.49 -12.44
C LYS A 262 8.35 5.40 -11.95
N VAL A 263 8.86 4.27 -11.48
CA VAL A 263 8.04 3.18 -10.92
C VAL A 263 7.19 3.69 -9.76
N ARG A 264 7.79 4.46 -8.85
CA ARG A 264 7.13 4.96 -7.64
C ARG A 264 6.12 6.07 -7.88
N SER A 265 6.36 6.92 -8.86
CA SER A 265 5.47 8.03 -9.19
C SER A 265 4.30 7.64 -10.10
N GLU A 266 4.50 6.66 -10.98
CA GLU A 266 3.56 6.36 -12.06
C GLU A 266 2.87 5.00 -11.96
N PHE A 267 3.39 4.05 -11.16
CA PHE A 267 2.92 2.66 -11.23
C PHE A 267 2.72 1.98 -9.88
N ALA A 268 3.76 1.84 -9.05
CA ALA A 268 3.72 1.14 -7.77
C ALA A 268 3.72 2.15 -6.61
N ILE A 269 2.54 2.54 -6.10
CA ILE A 269 2.39 3.75 -5.29
C ILE A 269 2.72 3.54 -3.81
N SER A 270 2.06 2.61 -3.10
CA SER A 270 2.23 2.38 -1.67
C SER A 270 1.68 1.02 -1.25
N PHE A 271 1.87 0.67 0.01
CA PHE A 271 1.14 -0.45 0.60
C PHE A 271 0.61 -0.08 2.00
N GLY A 272 -0.57 -0.61 2.33
CA GLY A 272 -1.15 -0.47 3.65
C GLY A 272 -0.62 -1.53 4.61
N SER A 273 -0.09 -1.11 5.76
CA SER A 273 0.34 -1.98 6.84
C SER A 273 -0.20 -1.51 8.19
N CYS A 274 -0.63 -2.44 9.04
CA CYS A 274 -1.04 -2.12 10.40
C CYS A 274 0.16 -1.91 11.36
N SER A 275 1.37 -2.25 10.93
CA SER A 275 2.63 -1.96 11.60
C SER A 275 3.51 -1.09 10.70
N PHE A 276 4.15 -0.08 11.28
CA PHE A 276 5.22 0.67 10.64
C PHE A 276 6.60 0.23 11.13
N GLU A 277 6.65 -0.31 12.33
CA GLU A 277 7.89 -0.71 12.98
C GLU A 277 8.51 -1.96 12.34
N GLU A 278 7.70 -2.96 11.96
CA GLU A 278 8.19 -4.20 11.33
C GLU A 278 8.90 -3.94 9.99
N PRO A 279 8.32 -3.20 9.02
CA PRO A 279 9.04 -2.78 7.82
C PRO A 279 10.37 -2.07 8.09
N VAL A 280 10.39 -1.15 9.05
CA VAL A 280 11.60 -0.40 9.41
C VAL A 280 12.66 -1.31 10.04
N GLN A 281 12.26 -2.24 10.92
CA GLN A 281 13.18 -3.19 11.57
C GLN A 281 13.85 -4.11 10.54
N ASP A 282 13.06 -4.65 9.60
CA ASP A 282 13.59 -5.50 8.55
C ASP A 282 14.61 -4.75 7.67
N LEU A 283 14.29 -3.53 7.23
CA LEU A 283 15.18 -2.73 6.40
C LEU A 283 16.48 -2.36 7.14
N LYS A 284 16.42 -2.07 8.45
CA LYS A 284 17.61 -1.87 9.28
C LYS A 284 18.44 -3.13 9.36
N ALA A 285 17.82 -4.29 9.57
CA ALA A 285 18.53 -5.58 9.62
C ALA A 285 19.21 -5.92 8.28
N MET A 286 18.65 -5.45 7.16
CA MET A 286 19.22 -5.61 5.81
C MET A 286 20.28 -4.55 5.47
N GLY A 287 20.50 -3.55 6.33
CA GLY A 287 21.44 -2.44 6.06
C GLY A 287 20.94 -1.44 4.99
N TRP A 288 19.63 -1.33 4.79
CA TRP A 288 19.02 -0.37 3.86
C TRP A 288 18.71 0.99 4.51
N LEU A 289 18.69 1.03 5.87
CA LEU A 289 18.43 2.22 6.71
C LEU A 289 19.55 2.42 7.73
#